data_b8d40209f845580124b17627b31695fc
#
_entry.id   b8d40209f845580124b17627b31695fc
#
_cell.length_a   1.000
_cell.length_b   1.000
_cell.length_c   1.000
_cell.angle_alpha   90.00
_cell.angle_beta   90.00
_cell.angle_gamma   90.00
#
_symmetry.space_group_name_H-M   'P 1'
#
loop_
_entity.id
_entity.type
_entity.pdbx_description
1 polymer ?
#
loop_
_entity_poly.entity_id
_entity_poly.type
_entity_poly.pdbx_seq_one_letter_code
_entity_poly.pdbx_strand_id
1 'polypeptide(L)'
;VTLNLYNTLARAKQAFAPIDPNHVRMYVCGPTVYDLIHIGNARPIVIFDVLFRLLTHSFPKTTYVRNITDVDDKINARALETGVNIRQLTTETTERFHQDAAALGALEPDVEPRATDHIIEMIALIERLIESGNAYATDDGHVLFHVPSMPSYGRLSGRNRDELIAGARVEVASYKKDPADFVLWKPSNPELPGWESPWGPNKGRGRPGWHVECSAMSQKHLGDDFDIHGGGVDLVFPHHENEIAQSLCGNPGTHFAKYWVHNGYLMSEGEKMSKSLGNFYTVRDLLEEFPGEALRLTLLQTHYRRPLDFTKDGLRQAKATLDRFYGALRDQRGVKTTVDAHPDVLAALEDDLNTPLAVRRLHGLLDDFNDVLRRDAVNGEDGALLSAGRMLGLLQQDPEEWFRWSPTNANTLGEVEIDTMVAARRKARADRDFAEADRIRDELVDAGVILEDKPDETIWRRK
;
A
#
# COMPACT_ATOMS: atom_id res chain seq x y z
N VAL A 1 -2.35 -22.82 -12.15
CA VAL A 1 -1.90 -21.85 -11.13
C VAL A 1 -1.85 -22.57 -9.79
N THR A 2 -0.70 -22.52 -9.12
CA THR A 2 -0.46 -23.21 -7.84
C THR A 2 -0.45 -22.24 -6.65
N LEU A 3 -1.08 -21.05 -6.82
CA LEU A 3 -1.12 -20.02 -5.79
C LEU A 3 -1.70 -20.55 -4.47
N ASN A 4 -0.95 -20.38 -3.40
CA ASN A 4 -1.38 -20.64 -2.04
C ASN A 4 -1.39 -19.32 -1.28
N LEU A 5 -2.43 -19.07 -0.47
CA LEU A 5 -2.53 -17.88 0.39
C LEU A 5 -2.88 -18.30 1.81
N TYR A 6 -2.30 -17.63 2.78
CA TYR A 6 -2.74 -17.80 4.16
C TYR A 6 -4.05 -17.07 4.37
N ASN A 7 -5.07 -17.85 4.69
CA ASN A 7 -6.41 -17.32 4.98
C ASN A 7 -6.56 -17.12 6.50
N THR A 8 -6.67 -15.89 6.94
CA THR A 8 -6.80 -15.55 8.36
C THR A 8 -8.04 -16.20 9.00
N LEU A 9 -9.15 -16.27 8.27
CA LEU A 9 -10.38 -16.90 8.76
C LEU A 9 -10.21 -18.41 8.99
N ALA A 10 -9.48 -19.08 8.09
CA ALA A 10 -9.17 -20.50 8.21
C ALA A 10 -7.94 -20.78 9.10
N ARG A 11 -7.12 -19.76 9.37
CA ARG A 11 -5.83 -19.87 10.09
C ARG A 11 -4.88 -20.87 9.47
N ALA A 12 -4.94 -21.02 8.17
CA ALA A 12 -4.15 -21.98 7.41
C ALA A 12 -3.81 -21.42 6.02
N LYS A 13 -2.68 -21.89 5.48
CA LYS A 13 -2.37 -21.73 4.07
C LYS A 13 -3.28 -22.63 3.24
N GLN A 14 -3.95 -22.08 2.24
CA GLN A 14 -4.91 -22.77 1.38
C GLN A 14 -4.55 -22.54 -0.08
N ALA A 15 -4.77 -23.55 -0.90
CA ALA A 15 -4.72 -23.37 -2.35
C ALA A 15 -5.81 -22.37 -2.77
N PHE A 16 -5.38 -21.35 -3.52
CA PHE A 16 -6.30 -20.34 -4.02
C PHE A 16 -7.14 -20.87 -5.15
N ALA A 17 -8.43 -20.83 -4.97
CA ALA A 17 -9.43 -21.20 -5.99
C ALA A 17 -10.47 -20.09 -6.03
N PRO A 18 -10.48 -19.23 -7.06
CA PRO A 18 -11.44 -18.14 -7.14
C PRO A 18 -12.87 -18.67 -7.28
N ILE A 19 -13.84 -17.83 -6.95
CA ILE A 19 -15.28 -18.11 -7.10
C ILE A 19 -15.60 -18.29 -8.60
N ASP A 20 -15.10 -17.37 -9.42
CA ASP A 20 -15.13 -17.47 -10.88
C ASP A 20 -13.70 -17.68 -11.39
N PRO A 21 -13.40 -18.82 -12.03
CA PRO A 21 -12.05 -19.09 -12.58
C PRO A 21 -11.56 -18.04 -13.59
N ASN A 22 -12.46 -17.29 -14.20
CA ASN A 22 -12.14 -16.26 -15.19
C ASN A 22 -12.06 -14.86 -14.62
N HIS A 23 -12.47 -14.64 -13.37
CA HIS A 23 -12.53 -13.30 -12.79
C HIS A 23 -12.27 -13.30 -11.28
N VAL A 24 -11.09 -12.94 -10.87
CA VAL A 24 -10.73 -12.73 -9.46
C VAL A 24 -11.16 -11.34 -9.02
N ARG A 25 -11.79 -11.25 -7.85
CA ARG A 25 -12.26 -9.99 -7.25
C ARG A 25 -11.62 -9.78 -5.89
N MET A 26 -10.92 -8.66 -5.72
CA MET A 26 -10.18 -8.31 -4.52
C MET A 26 -10.59 -6.94 -4.00
N TYR A 27 -10.93 -6.87 -2.70
CA TYR A 27 -11.15 -5.63 -1.96
C TYR A 27 -10.06 -5.45 -0.92
N VAL A 28 -9.49 -4.25 -0.82
CA VAL A 28 -8.53 -3.89 0.23
C VAL A 28 -8.97 -2.61 0.89
N CYS A 29 -9.07 -2.62 2.22
CA CYS A 29 -9.39 -1.40 2.97
C CYS A 29 -8.32 -0.33 2.75
N GLY A 30 -8.76 0.81 2.24
CA GLY A 30 -7.92 1.95 1.92
C GLY A 30 -7.72 2.91 3.10
N PRO A 31 -7.04 4.03 2.89
CA PRO A 31 -6.73 4.99 3.95
C PRO A 31 -7.92 5.85 4.34
N THR A 32 -7.91 6.31 5.60
CA THR A 32 -8.68 7.47 6.03
C THR A 32 -7.85 8.72 5.76
N VAL A 33 -8.37 9.62 4.92
CA VAL A 33 -7.61 10.75 4.36
C VAL A 33 -7.68 11.99 5.25
N TYR A 34 -7.10 11.90 6.44
CA TYR A 34 -7.03 13.02 7.41
C TYR A 34 -5.61 13.60 7.57
N ASP A 35 -4.57 12.85 7.21
CA ASP A 35 -3.16 13.25 7.32
C ASP A 35 -2.31 12.46 6.30
N LEU A 36 -1.03 12.82 6.15
CA LEU A 36 -0.07 12.09 5.33
C LEU A 36 0.05 10.63 5.81
N ILE A 37 0.21 9.71 4.85
CA ILE A 37 0.45 8.31 5.20
C ILE A 37 1.85 8.12 5.78
N HIS A 38 1.96 7.32 6.83
CA HIS A 38 3.25 6.88 7.37
C HIS A 38 3.69 5.56 6.74
N ILE A 39 4.97 5.20 6.93
CA ILE A 39 5.56 3.98 6.34
C ILE A 39 4.79 2.69 6.69
N GLY A 40 4.11 2.65 7.82
CA GLY A 40 3.24 1.53 8.19
C GLY A 40 2.01 1.40 7.29
N ASN A 41 1.45 2.52 6.81
CA ASN A 41 0.35 2.52 5.84
C ASN A 41 0.83 2.16 4.42
N ALA A 42 2.10 2.41 4.10
CA ALA A 42 2.70 2.03 2.83
C ALA A 42 2.82 0.50 2.69
N ARG A 43 2.95 -0.22 3.81
CA ARG A 43 3.14 -1.69 3.78
C ARG A 43 1.99 -2.43 3.09
N PRO A 44 0.71 -2.27 3.49
CA PRO A 44 -0.41 -2.89 2.77
C PRO A 44 -0.47 -2.44 1.30
N ILE A 45 -0.19 -1.17 0.97
CA ILE A 45 -0.18 -0.68 -0.41
C ILE A 45 0.78 -1.52 -1.27
N VAL A 46 2.02 -1.70 -0.82
CA VAL A 46 3.05 -2.45 -1.53
C VAL A 46 2.74 -3.96 -1.58
N ILE A 47 2.27 -4.55 -0.50
CA ILE A 47 1.98 -6.00 -0.44
C ILE A 47 0.79 -6.36 -1.34
N PHE A 48 -0.29 -5.59 -1.29
CA PHE A 48 -1.46 -5.86 -2.13
C PHE A 48 -1.23 -5.48 -3.60
N ASP A 49 -0.31 -4.56 -3.90
CA ASP A 49 0.18 -4.33 -5.26
C ASP A 49 0.90 -5.57 -5.82
N VAL A 50 1.77 -6.21 -5.04
CA VAL A 50 2.42 -7.47 -5.46
C VAL A 50 1.38 -8.58 -5.67
N LEU A 51 0.38 -8.68 -4.77
CA LEU A 51 -0.71 -9.64 -4.96
C LEU A 51 -1.52 -9.33 -6.23
N PHE A 52 -1.83 -8.06 -6.48
CA PHE A 52 -2.56 -7.64 -7.67
C PHE A 52 -1.79 -7.97 -8.97
N ARG A 53 -0.47 -7.71 -9.01
CA ARG A 53 0.39 -8.10 -10.13
C ARG A 53 0.37 -9.61 -10.36
N LEU A 54 0.49 -10.40 -9.29
CA LEU A 54 0.46 -11.86 -9.35
C LEU A 54 -0.89 -12.36 -9.87
N LEU A 55 -2.01 -11.84 -9.37
CA LEU A 55 -3.34 -12.23 -9.80
C LEU A 55 -3.61 -11.84 -11.27
N THR A 56 -3.20 -10.64 -11.68
CA THR A 56 -3.34 -10.18 -13.06
C THR A 56 -2.50 -11.00 -14.04
N HIS A 57 -1.33 -11.48 -13.61
CA HIS A 57 -0.51 -12.39 -14.39
C HIS A 57 -1.16 -13.80 -14.49
N SER A 58 -1.76 -14.26 -13.40
CA SER A 58 -2.19 -15.66 -13.24
C SER A 58 -3.61 -15.96 -13.72
N PHE A 59 -4.47 -14.94 -13.82
CA PHE A 59 -5.90 -15.10 -14.15
C PHE A 59 -6.32 -14.19 -15.30
N PRO A 60 -7.34 -14.59 -16.08
CA PRO A 60 -7.79 -13.84 -17.27
C PRO A 60 -8.26 -12.42 -16.95
N LYS A 61 -8.87 -12.24 -15.78
CA LYS A 61 -9.34 -10.94 -15.28
C LYS A 61 -9.17 -10.86 -13.77
N THR A 62 -8.69 -9.72 -13.30
CA THR A 62 -8.68 -9.35 -11.88
C THR A 62 -9.35 -7.98 -11.74
N THR A 63 -10.19 -7.82 -10.74
CA THR A 63 -10.72 -6.50 -10.34
C THR A 63 -10.25 -6.20 -8.92
N TYR A 64 -9.48 -5.13 -8.79
CA TYR A 64 -8.98 -4.62 -7.53
C TYR A 64 -9.72 -3.36 -7.12
N VAL A 65 -10.36 -3.40 -5.96
CA VAL A 65 -11.05 -2.27 -5.33
C VAL A 65 -10.32 -1.86 -4.07
N ARG A 66 -10.00 -0.57 -3.96
CA ARG A 66 -9.45 0.03 -2.73
C ARG A 66 -10.18 1.33 -2.46
N ASN A 67 -10.81 1.45 -1.32
CA ASN A 67 -11.60 2.63 -0.99
C ASN A 67 -10.77 3.81 -0.48
N ILE A 68 -11.40 4.98 -0.51
CA ILE A 68 -10.97 6.18 0.22
C ILE A 68 -12.04 6.49 1.29
N THR A 69 -11.65 6.45 2.56
CA THR A 69 -12.48 6.91 3.66
C THR A 69 -12.31 8.42 3.82
N ASP A 70 -13.27 9.17 3.29
CA ASP A 70 -13.29 10.64 3.26
C ASP A 70 -14.35 11.25 4.21
N VAL A 71 -14.93 10.44 5.10
CA VAL A 71 -15.77 10.84 6.22
C VAL A 71 -15.40 10.03 7.47
N ASP A 72 -14.93 10.71 8.52
CA ASP A 72 -14.52 10.09 9.79
C ASP A 72 -14.37 11.15 10.87
N ASP A 73 -14.46 10.76 12.15
CA ASP A 73 -14.26 11.68 13.27
C ASP A 73 -12.82 12.27 13.29
N LYS A 74 -11.82 11.53 12.82
CA LYS A 74 -10.44 12.04 12.69
C LYS A 74 -10.31 13.12 11.65
N ILE A 75 -11.05 13.02 10.53
CA ILE A 75 -11.10 14.06 9.50
C ILE A 75 -11.72 15.33 10.08
N ASN A 76 -12.82 15.18 10.82
CA ASN A 76 -13.48 16.31 11.49
C ASN A 76 -12.55 17.00 12.50
N ALA A 77 -11.88 16.22 13.35
CA ALA A 77 -10.94 16.74 14.32
C ALA A 77 -9.75 17.45 13.65
N ARG A 78 -9.19 16.88 12.58
CA ARG A 78 -8.08 17.46 11.84
C ARG A 78 -8.46 18.75 11.11
N ALA A 79 -9.63 18.79 10.50
CA ALA A 79 -10.16 19.99 9.86
C ALA A 79 -10.35 21.14 10.86
N LEU A 80 -10.86 20.83 12.06
CA LEU A 80 -11.01 21.81 13.15
C LEU A 80 -9.64 22.30 13.65
N GLU A 81 -8.68 21.40 13.86
CA GLU A 81 -7.32 21.72 14.32
C GLU A 81 -6.58 22.65 13.34
N THR A 82 -6.72 22.37 12.03
CA THR A 82 -6.01 23.12 10.98
C THR A 82 -6.78 24.34 10.46
N GLY A 83 -8.07 24.46 10.78
CA GLY A 83 -8.93 25.50 10.25
C GLY A 83 -9.24 25.35 8.75
N VAL A 84 -8.94 24.19 8.16
CA VAL A 84 -9.18 23.90 6.74
C VAL A 84 -10.56 23.27 6.55
N ASN A 85 -11.24 23.59 5.46
CA ASN A 85 -12.49 22.96 5.11
C ASN A 85 -12.30 21.45 4.87
N ILE A 86 -13.24 20.63 5.38
CA ILE A 86 -13.15 19.15 5.31
C ILE A 86 -12.98 18.65 3.87
N ARG A 87 -13.72 19.20 2.92
CA ARG A 87 -13.62 18.81 1.51
C ARG A 87 -12.25 19.14 0.92
N GLN A 88 -11.70 20.31 1.27
CA GLN A 88 -10.35 20.67 0.86
C GLN A 88 -9.32 19.74 1.49
N LEU A 89 -9.41 19.50 2.80
CA LEU A 89 -8.51 18.58 3.52
C LEU A 89 -8.50 17.18 2.88
N THR A 90 -9.66 16.58 2.65
CA THR A 90 -9.77 15.23 2.08
C THR A 90 -9.29 15.18 0.63
N THR A 91 -9.52 16.22 -0.17
CA THR A 91 -9.04 16.30 -1.55
C THR A 91 -7.50 16.35 -1.58
N GLU A 92 -6.90 17.31 -0.86
CA GLU A 92 -5.43 17.47 -0.81
C GLU A 92 -4.73 16.22 -0.26
N THR A 93 -5.31 15.62 0.81
CA THR A 93 -4.72 14.41 1.41
C THR A 93 -4.83 13.20 0.47
N THR A 94 -5.94 13.07 -0.27
CA THR A 94 -6.08 12.03 -1.29
C THR A 94 -5.06 12.20 -2.42
N GLU A 95 -4.87 13.41 -2.92
CA GLU A 95 -3.87 13.69 -3.96
C GLU A 95 -2.45 13.34 -3.50
N ARG A 96 -2.10 13.69 -2.26
CA ARG A 96 -0.81 13.32 -1.67
C ARG A 96 -0.66 11.81 -1.49
N PHE A 97 -1.72 11.14 -1.09
CA PHE A 97 -1.76 9.68 -1.00
C PHE A 97 -1.48 9.03 -2.36
N HIS A 98 -2.12 9.50 -3.44
CA HIS A 98 -1.87 8.99 -4.78
C HIS A 98 -0.42 9.21 -5.23
N GLN A 99 0.13 10.41 -4.98
CA GLN A 99 1.55 10.69 -5.27
C GLN A 99 2.49 9.77 -4.52
N ASP A 100 2.24 9.53 -3.24
CA ASP A 100 3.07 8.66 -2.40
C ASP A 100 2.95 7.19 -2.86
N ALA A 101 1.75 6.72 -3.18
CA ALA A 101 1.54 5.37 -3.73
C ALA A 101 2.23 5.17 -5.08
N ALA A 102 2.13 6.16 -5.97
CA ALA A 102 2.82 6.15 -7.27
C ALA A 102 4.35 6.15 -7.11
N ALA A 103 4.89 6.95 -6.19
CA ALA A 103 6.33 6.97 -5.89
C ALA A 103 6.83 5.62 -5.36
N LEU A 104 5.99 4.86 -4.64
CA LEU A 104 6.27 3.49 -4.22
C LEU A 104 6.12 2.47 -5.38
N GLY A 105 5.77 2.89 -6.59
CA GLY A 105 5.57 2.03 -7.74
C GLY A 105 4.32 1.14 -7.64
N ALA A 106 3.35 1.51 -6.80
CA ALA A 106 2.09 0.79 -6.71
C ALA A 106 1.18 1.11 -7.91
N LEU A 107 0.55 0.08 -8.46
CA LEU A 107 -0.48 0.23 -9.49
C LEU A 107 -1.74 0.87 -8.88
N GLU A 108 -2.44 1.62 -9.70
CA GLU A 108 -3.77 2.11 -9.34
C GLU A 108 -4.77 0.95 -9.22
N PRO A 109 -5.71 0.99 -8.27
CA PRO A 109 -6.80 0.04 -8.25
C PRO A 109 -7.73 0.27 -9.46
N ASP A 110 -8.43 -0.79 -9.91
CA ASP A 110 -9.42 -0.66 -11.00
C ASP A 110 -10.60 0.22 -10.58
N VAL A 111 -10.93 0.21 -9.29
CA VAL A 111 -12.02 1.02 -8.70
C VAL A 111 -11.55 1.58 -7.36
N GLU A 112 -11.68 2.89 -7.18
CA GLU A 112 -11.34 3.57 -5.92
C GLU A 112 -12.56 4.36 -5.40
N PRO A 113 -13.53 3.67 -4.74
CA PRO A 113 -14.76 4.30 -4.28
C PRO A 113 -14.50 5.20 -3.06
N ARG A 114 -15.19 6.33 -2.99
CA ARG A 114 -15.21 7.20 -1.82
C ARG A 114 -16.41 6.89 -0.93
N ALA A 115 -16.20 6.91 0.38
CA ALA A 115 -17.27 6.65 1.34
C ALA A 115 -18.45 7.63 1.17
N THR A 116 -18.16 8.92 0.94
CA THR A 116 -19.20 9.96 0.75
C THR A 116 -20.06 9.75 -0.49
N ASP A 117 -19.62 9.01 -1.48
CA ASP A 117 -20.37 8.71 -2.70
C ASP A 117 -21.28 7.46 -2.56
N HIS A 118 -21.22 6.76 -1.40
CA HIS A 118 -21.90 5.47 -1.17
C HIS A 118 -22.88 5.49 0.02
N ILE A 119 -23.33 6.65 0.41
CA ILE A 119 -24.25 6.84 1.56
C ILE A 119 -25.58 6.07 1.36
N ILE A 120 -26.09 6.03 0.14
CA ILE A 120 -27.35 5.32 -0.18
C ILE A 120 -27.20 3.82 0.04
N GLU A 121 -26.08 3.25 -0.39
CA GLU A 121 -25.77 1.83 -0.22
C GLU A 121 -25.57 1.47 1.27
N MET A 122 -24.95 2.36 2.04
CA MET A 122 -24.79 2.19 3.49
C MET A 122 -26.15 2.22 4.21
N ILE A 123 -27.00 3.19 3.89
CA ILE A 123 -28.35 3.28 4.46
C ILE A 123 -29.15 2.01 4.13
N ALA A 124 -29.13 1.56 2.87
CA ALA A 124 -29.83 0.35 2.45
C ALA A 124 -29.32 -0.92 3.18
N LEU A 125 -28.02 -1.04 3.43
CA LEU A 125 -27.47 -2.14 4.22
C LEU A 125 -27.95 -2.08 5.67
N ILE A 126 -27.93 -0.89 6.27
CA ILE A 126 -28.41 -0.67 7.65
C ILE A 126 -29.88 -1.00 7.80
N GLU A 127 -30.72 -0.59 6.84
CA GLU A 127 -32.15 -0.92 6.82
C GLU A 127 -32.38 -2.45 6.83
N ARG A 128 -31.67 -3.20 5.96
CA ARG A 128 -31.72 -4.68 5.97
C ARG A 128 -31.31 -5.27 7.32
N LEU A 129 -30.29 -4.71 7.96
CA LEU A 129 -29.85 -5.16 9.29
C LEU A 129 -30.87 -4.90 10.39
N ILE A 130 -31.61 -3.81 10.28
CA ILE A 130 -32.73 -3.52 11.22
C ILE A 130 -33.89 -4.48 10.96
N GLU A 131 -34.27 -4.69 9.71
CA GLU A 131 -35.34 -5.60 9.30
C GLU A 131 -35.05 -7.05 9.74
N SER A 132 -33.80 -7.49 9.66
CA SER A 132 -33.38 -8.82 10.12
C SER A 132 -33.24 -8.95 11.63
N GLY A 133 -33.40 -7.86 12.39
CA GLY A 133 -33.25 -7.83 13.86
C GLY A 133 -31.78 -7.84 14.34
N ASN A 134 -30.83 -7.64 13.46
CA ASN A 134 -29.39 -7.58 13.79
C ASN A 134 -28.93 -6.17 14.16
N ALA A 135 -29.71 -5.14 13.88
CA ALA A 135 -29.44 -3.77 14.26
C ALA A 135 -30.68 -3.11 14.90
N TYR A 136 -30.45 -2.00 15.57
CA TYR A 136 -31.52 -1.20 16.18
C TYR A 136 -31.19 0.28 16.13
N ALA A 137 -32.22 1.10 15.97
CA ALA A 137 -32.12 2.54 16.10
C ALA A 137 -32.43 2.96 17.55
N THR A 138 -31.80 4.05 17.98
CA THR A 138 -32.05 4.69 19.28
C THR A 138 -32.87 5.97 19.11
N ASP A 139 -33.45 6.47 20.19
CA ASP A 139 -34.30 7.65 20.15
C ASP A 139 -33.54 8.93 19.72
N ASP A 140 -32.23 8.98 19.93
CA ASP A 140 -31.36 10.10 19.57
C ASP A 140 -30.80 10.01 18.12
N GLY A 141 -31.13 8.92 17.41
CA GLY A 141 -30.76 8.76 15.98
C GLY A 141 -29.48 7.98 15.71
N HIS A 142 -28.87 7.36 16.73
CA HIS A 142 -27.85 6.35 16.46
C HIS A 142 -28.49 5.07 15.92
N VAL A 143 -27.72 4.33 15.09
CA VAL A 143 -28.05 2.95 14.75
C VAL A 143 -26.85 2.08 15.09
N LEU A 144 -27.12 0.97 15.80
CA LEU A 144 -26.08 0.05 16.25
C LEU A 144 -26.37 -1.36 15.76
N PHE A 145 -25.29 -2.07 15.41
CA PHE A 145 -25.33 -3.51 15.24
C PHE A 145 -25.39 -4.18 16.62
N HIS A 146 -26.29 -5.13 16.78
CA HIS A 146 -26.47 -5.89 18.02
C HIS A 146 -25.63 -7.17 17.99
N VAL A 147 -24.42 -7.12 18.55
CA VAL A 147 -23.44 -8.21 18.47
C VAL A 147 -23.99 -9.55 18.98
N PRO A 148 -24.77 -9.64 20.07
CA PRO A 148 -25.38 -10.90 20.50
C PRO A 148 -26.34 -11.55 19.50
N SER A 149 -26.84 -10.82 18.50
CA SER A 149 -27.69 -11.38 17.44
C SER A 149 -26.92 -12.25 16.44
N MET A 150 -25.58 -12.22 16.44
CA MET A 150 -24.71 -13.03 15.60
C MET A 150 -23.83 -13.96 16.46
N PRO A 151 -24.24 -15.20 16.75
CA PRO A 151 -23.48 -16.12 17.61
C PRO A 151 -22.07 -16.46 17.12
N SER A 152 -21.80 -16.30 15.80
CA SER A 152 -20.49 -16.54 15.20
C SER A 152 -19.56 -15.32 15.19
N TYR A 153 -19.97 -14.19 15.78
CA TYR A 153 -19.13 -12.99 15.91
C TYR A 153 -17.85 -13.28 16.69
N GLY A 154 -16.70 -12.78 16.22
CA GLY A 154 -15.38 -13.07 16.79
C GLY A 154 -14.64 -14.23 16.10
N ARG A 155 -15.22 -14.83 15.04
CA ARG A 155 -14.64 -15.97 14.33
C ARG A 155 -13.35 -15.61 13.58
N LEU A 156 -13.27 -14.45 12.96
CA LEU A 156 -12.08 -13.99 12.23
C LEU A 156 -10.93 -13.70 13.20
N SER A 157 -11.20 -12.92 14.24
CA SER A 157 -10.21 -12.52 15.23
C SER A 157 -9.84 -13.66 16.19
N GLY A 158 -10.74 -14.63 16.38
CA GLY A 158 -10.60 -15.73 17.32
C GLY A 158 -10.65 -15.30 18.77
N ARG A 159 -11.21 -14.13 19.06
CA ARG A 159 -11.35 -13.57 20.40
C ARG A 159 -12.62 -14.09 21.08
N ASN A 160 -12.52 -14.33 22.38
CA ASN A 160 -13.69 -14.57 23.20
C ASN A 160 -14.44 -13.26 23.49
N ARG A 161 -15.65 -13.35 24.07
CA ARG A 161 -16.51 -12.18 24.31
C ARG A 161 -15.85 -11.10 25.18
N ASP A 162 -15.14 -11.50 26.22
CA ASP A 162 -14.50 -10.53 27.16
C ASP A 162 -13.35 -9.79 26.46
N GLU A 163 -12.58 -10.49 25.61
CA GLU A 163 -11.54 -9.90 24.77
C GLU A 163 -12.10 -8.99 23.68
N LEU A 164 -13.29 -9.31 23.15
CA LEU A 164 -13.99 -8.47 22.18
C LEU A 164 -14.43 -7.14 22.80
N ILE A 165 -15.00 -7.19 24.02
CA ILE A 165 -15.41 -5.99 24.77
C ILE A 165 -14.19 -5.14 25.12
N ALA A 166 -13.14 -5.75 25.66
CA ALA A 166 -11.90 -5.04 26.01
C ALA A 166 -11.19 -4.44 24.79
N GLY A 167 -11.22 -5.14 23.65
CA GLY A 167 -10.57 -4.71 22.40
C GLY A 167 -11.33 -3.64 21.61
N ALA A 168 -12.63 -3.49 21.86
CA ALA A 168 -13.47 -2.53 21.15
C ALA A 168 -13.14 -1.05 21.46
N ARG A 169 -12.32 -0.76 22.49
CA ARG A 169 -11.85 0.59 22.90
C ARG A 169 -12.93 1.65 22.96
N VAL A 170 -14.17 1.27 23.14
CA VAL A 170 -15.31 2.17 23.11
C VAL A 170 -15.83 2.30 24.55
N GLU A 171 -15.97 3.54 25.02
CA GLU A 171 -16.76 3.80 26.24
C GLU A 171 -18.13 3.14 26.09
N VAL A 172 -18.56 2.47 27.15
CA VAL A 172 -19.91 1.88 27.20
C VAL A 172 -20.91 3.03 27.26
N ALA A 173 -21.32 3.49 26.08
CA ALA A 173 -22.32 4.54 25.98
C ALA A 173 -23.67 4.02 26.44
N SER A 174 -24.42 4.88 27.13
CA SER A 174 -25.72 4.54 27.74
C SER A 174 -26.80 4.09 26.75
N TYR A 175 -26.62 4.40 25.45
CA TYR A 175 -27.53 4.01 24.38
C TYR A 175 -27.29 2.58 23.84
N LYS A 176 -26.24 1.89 24.26
CA LYS A 176 -25.94 0.50 23.84
C LYS A 176 -26.78 -0.51 24.63
N LYS A 177 -27.34 -1.49 23.92
CA LYS A 177 -28.01 -2.65 24.55
C LYS A 177 -27.00 -3.67 25.08
N ASP A 178 -25.87 -3.84 24.39
CA ASP A 178 -24.76 -4.70 24.82
C ASP A 178 -23.44 -3.90 24.66
N PRO A 179 -22.49 -4.05 25.60
CA PRO A 179 -21.20 -3.35 25.51
C PRO A 179 -20.41 -3.60 24.21
N ALA A 180 -20.59 -4.76 23.58
CA ALA A 180 -19.95 -5.12 22.33
C ALA A 180 -20.60 -4.49 21.08
N ASP A 181 -21.83 -3.94 21.21
CA ASP A 181 -22.53 -3.34 20.08
C ASP A 181 -21.70 -2.21 19.47
N PHE A 182 -21.71 -2.11 18.14
CA PHE A 182 -20.95 -1.10 17.43
C PHE A 182 -21.82 -0.23 16.53
N VAL A 183 -21.35 0.99 16.29
CA VAL A 183 -22.12 2.01 15.60
C VAL A 183 -22.10 1.78 14.10
N LEU A 184 -23.29 1.77 13.48
CA LEU A 184 -23.51 1.74 12.04
C LEU A 184 -23.79 3.14 11.50
N TRP A 185 -24.50 3.98 12.28
CA TRP A 185 -24.89 5.34 11.91
C TRP A 185 -24.91 6.24 13.16
N LYS A 186 -24.44 7.48 12.98
CA LYS A 186 -24.39 8.50 14.05
C LYS A 186 -25.20 9.73 13.66
N PRO A 187 -25.90 10.38 14.58
CA PRO A 187 -26.44 11.72 14.33
C PRO A 187 -25.31 12.71 14.04
N SER A 188 -25.56 13.68 13.18
CA SER A 188 -24.62 14.71 12.79
C SER A 188 -25.20 16.09 13.02
N ASN A 189 -24.44 16.98 13.66
CA ASN A 189 -24.83 18.38 13.83
C ASN A 189 -24.60 19.18 12.51
N PRO A 190 -25.15 20.40 12.38
CA PRO A 190 -25.01 21.21 11.16
C PRO A 190 -23.58 21.57 10.78
N GLU A 191 -22.65 21.57 11.73
CA GLU A 191 -21.22 21.94 11.51
C GLU A 191 -20.39 20.78 10.97
N LEU A 192 -20.90 19.55 11.07
CA LEU A 192 -20.23 18.34 10.62
C LEU A 192 -20.85 17.83 9.30
N PRO A 193 -20.09 17.03 8.52
CA PRO A 193 -20.67 16.29 7.41
C PRO A 193 -21.88 15.47 7.85
N GLY A 194 -22.91 15.44 7.02
CA GLY A 194 -24.10 14.66 7.33
C GLY A 194 -25.10 14.67 6.18
N TRP A 195 -25.80 13.57 6.08
CA TRP A 195 -26.80 13.29 5.05
C TRP A 195 -28.15 13.12 5.70
N GLU A 196 -29.21 13.18 4.90
CA GLU A 196 -30.56 12.92 5.38
C GLU A 196 -30.61 11.52 6.02
N SER A 197 -31.05 11.47 7.28
CA SER A 197 -31.09 10.25 8.07
C SER A 197 -32.51 9.68 8.13
N PRO A 198 -32.73 8.40 7.79
CA PRO A 198 -34.03 7.75 8.04
C PRO A 198 -34.36 7.61 9.51
N TRP A 199 -33.37 7.73 10.40
CA TRP A 199 -33.46 7.45 11.84
C TRP A 199 -33.35 8.72 12.69
N GLY A 200 -33.95 8.66 13.90
CA GLY A 200 -33.93 9.74 14.86
C GLY A 200 -35.10 10.71 14.76
N PRO A 201 -35.17 11.68 15.69
CA PRO A 201 -36.26 12.62 15.75
C PRO A 201 -36.28 13.54 14.50
N ASN A 202 -37.43 13.62 13.85
CA ASN A 202 -37.67 14.47 12.66
C ASN A 202 -36.78 14.15 11.43
N LYS A 203 -36.34 12.90 11.26
CA LYS A 203 -35.48 12.53 10.15
C LYS A 203 -34.29 13.49 10.03
N GLY A 204 -33.49 13.59 11.09
CA GLY A 204 -32.39 14.54 11.20
C GLY A 204 -31.25 14.25 10.26
N ARG A 205 -30.10 14.86 10.52
CA ARG A 205 -28.86 14.58 9.78
C ARG A 205 -28.05 13.51 10.49
N GLY A 206 -27.40 12.64 9.71
CA GLY A 206 -26.50 11.63 10.25
C GLY A 206 -25.33 11.31 9.32
N ARG A 207 -24.40 10.53 9.81
CA ARG A 207 -23.21 10.05 9.08
C ARG A 207 -22.95 8.59 9.38
N PRO A 208 -22.29 7.86 8.45
CA PRO A 208 -21.98 6.44 8.67
C PRO A 208 -20.98 6.23 9.82
N GLY A 209 -21.06 5.07 10.44
CA GLY A 209 -19.97 4.50 11.22
C GLY A 209 -18.89 3.93 10.29
N TRP A 210 -17.66 3.92 10.74
CA TRP A 210 -16.50 3.51 9.92
C TRP A 210 -16.62 2.12 9.28
N HIS A 211 -17.26 1.18 9.96
CA HIS A 211 -17.26 -0.23 9.50
C HIS A 211 -18.25 -0.51 8.36
N VAL A 212 -19.35 0.24 8.28
CA VAL A 212 -20.38 0.01 7.26
C VAL A 212 -19.96 0.48 5.87
N GLU A 213 -18.97 1.36 5.80
CA GLU A 213 -18.44 1.91 4.55
C GLU A 213 -17.90 0.81 3.64
N CYS A 214 -16.93 0.02 4.15
CA CYS A 214 -16.29 -1.04 3.37
C CYS A 214 -17.26 -2.18 3.03
N SER A 215 -18.20 -2.53 3.92
CA SER A 215 -19.24 -3.51 3.64
C SER A 215 -20.14 -3.08 2.47
N ALA A 216 -20.59 -1.83 2.46
CA ALA A 216 -21.44 -1.32 1.41
C ALA A 216 -20.69 -1.13 0.08
N MET A 217 -19.47 -0.58 0.13
CA MET A 217 -18.66 -0.36 -1.08
C MET A 217 -18.19 -1.67 -1.72
N SER A 218 -17.76 -2.65 -0.92
CA SER A 218 -17.36 -3.96 -1.46
C SER A 218 -18.55 -4.67 -2.11
N GLN A 219 -19.72 -4.67 -1.48
CA GLN A 219 -20.95 -5.21 -2.06
C GLN A 219 -21.32 -4.53 -3.38
N LYS A 220 -21.24 -3.20 -3.43
CA LYS A 220 -21.59 -2.42 -4.63
C LYS A 220 -20.70 -2.75 -5.83
N HIS A 221 -19.39 -2.90 -5.61
CA HIS A 221 -18.41 -3.02 -6.68
C HIS A 221 -18.01 -4.47 -7.00
N LEU A 222 -18.12 -5.39 -6.03
CA LEU A 222 -17.70 -6.78 -6.19
C LEU A 222 -18.84 -7.80 -6.04
N GLY A 223 -20.01 -7.36 -5.58
CA GLY A 223 -21.16 -8.24 -5.29
C GLY A 223 -21.13 -8.79 -3.86
N ASP A 224 -22.11 -9.65 -3.56
CA ASP A 224 -22.30 -10.18 -2.20
C ASP A 224 -21.21 -11.16 -1.78
N ASP A 225 -20.62 -11.86 -2.74
CA ASP A 225 -19.51 -12.78 -2.56
C ASP A 225 -18.35 -12.40 -3.48
N PHE A 226 -17.14 -12.31 -2.93
CA PHE A 226 -15.92 -12.05 -3.69
C PHE A 226 -14.73 -12.85 -3.14
N ASP A 227 -13.59 -12.82 -3.84
CA ASP A 227 -12.51 -13.77 -3.57
C ASP A 227 -11.65 -13.35 -2.38
N ILE A 228 -11.11 -12.12 -2.38
CA ILE A 228 -10.10 -11.71 -1.42
C ILE A 228 -10.50 -10.41 -0.74
N HIS A 229 -10.48 -10.41 0.60
CA HIS A 229 -10.53 -9.20 1.41
C HIS A 229 -9.19 -9.01 2.13
N GLY A 230 -8.59 -7.84 1.97
CA GLY A 230 -7.24 -7.54 2.46
C GLY A 230 -7.12 -6.29 3.32
N GLY A 231 -6.05 -6.25 4.13
CA GLY A 231 -5.70 -5.09 4.94
C GLY A 231 -4.59 -5.37 5.95
N GLY A 232 -4.32 -4.40 6.82
CA GLY A 232 -3.40 -4.59 7.96
C GLY A 232 -3.97 -5.54 9.01
N VAL A 233 -3.10 -6.21 9.76
CA VAL A 233 -3.52 -7.12 10.85
C VAL A 233 -4.28 -6.39 11.96
N ASP A 234 -4.10 -5.09 12.11
CA ASP A 234 -4.83 -4.22 13.02
C ASP A 234 -6.30 -4.05 12.62
N LEU A 235 -6.65 -4.28 11.35
CA LEU A 235 -8.02 -4.25 10.85
C LEU A 235 -8.78 -5.56 11.14
N VAL A 236 -8.10 -6.66 11.45
CA VAL A 236 -8.77 -7.95 11.78
C VAL A 236 -9.85 -7.74 12.82
N PHE A 237 -9.55 -6.95 13.86
CA PHE A 237 -10.49 -6.56 14.89
C PHE A 237 -10.30 -5.11 15.34
N PRO A 238 -11.38 -4.31 15.40
CA PRO A 238 -12.78 -4.71 15.19
C PRO A 238 -13.25 -4.61 13.73
N HIS A 239 -12.53 -3.98 12.81
CA HIS A 239 -13.03 -3.50 11.52
C HIS A 239 -13.55 -4.66 10.63
N HIS A 240 -12.71 -5.60 10.26
CA HIS A 240 -13.09 -6.71 9.37
C HIS A 240 -14.07 -7.69 10.03
N GLU A 241 -13.97 -7.89 11.36
CA GLU A 241 -14.96 -8.67 12.09
C GLU A 241 -16.35 -8.03 12.01
N ASN A 242 -16.42 -6.69 12.11
CA ASN A 242 -17.66 -5.94 11.98
C ASN A 242 -18.20 -5.96 10.55
N GLU A 243 -17.32 -5.91 9.54
CA GLU A 243 -17.72 -6.05 8.14
C GLU A 243 -18.33 -7.44 7.85
N ILE A 244 -17.74 -8.50 8.38
CA ILE A 244 -18.33 -9.87 8.32
C ILE A 244 -19.72 -9.87 8.92
N ALA A 245 -19.88 -9.28 10.10
CA ALA A 245 -21.18 -9.25 10.78
C ALA A 245 -22.22 -8.49 9.95
N GLN A 246 -21.88 -7.33 9.45
CA GLN A 246 -22.76 -6.51 8.62
C GLN A 246 -23.15 -7.22 7.32
N SER A 247 -22.16 -7.78 6.62
CA SER A 247 -22.39 -8.37 5.30
C SER A 247 -23.18 -9.67 5.38
N LEU A 248 -22.85 -10.59 6.31
CA LEU A 248 -23.57 -11.86 6.46
C LEU A 248 -24.97 -11.71 7.02
N CYS A 249 -25.19 -10.77 7.96
CA CYS A 249 -26.50 -10.51 8.53
C CYS A 249 -27.39 -9.67 7.60
N GLY A 250 -26.81 -8.76 6.83
CA GLY A 250 -27.53 -7.94 5.85
C GLY A 250 -27.85 -8.66 4.53
N ASN A 251 -27.13 -9.77 4.24
CA ASN A 251 -27.33 -10.61 3.03
C ASN A 251 -27.27 -12.09 3.40
N PRO A 252 -28.33 -12.65 4.00
CA PRO A 252 -28.32 -14.03 4.45
C PRO A 252 -28.11 -15.02 3.30
N GLY A 253 -27.24 -16.01 3.52
CA GLY A 253 -26.92 -17.05 2.53
C GLY A 253 -25.67 -16.76 1.69
N THR A 254 -25.00 -15.64 1.90
CA THR A 254 -23.72 -15.28 1.30
C THR A 254 -22.53 -15.67 2.19
N HIS A 255 -21.31 -15.59 1.65
CA HIS A 255 -20.06 -15.84 2.38
C HIS A 255 -19.23 -14.59 2.58
N PHE A 256 -19.55 -13.49 1.90
CA PHE A 256 -18.85 -12.22 1.84
C PHE A 256 -17.48 -12.37 1.15
N ALA A 257 -16.39 -12.59 1.90
CA ALA A 257 -15.08 -12.83 1.31
C ALA A 257 -14.59 -14.26 1.59
N LYS A 258 -14.07 -14.91 0.53
CA LYS A 258 -13.59 -16.29 0.60
C LYS A 258 -12.23 -16.40 1.29
N TYR A 259 -11.32 -15.46 1.01
CA TYR A 259 -9.97 -15.40 1.58
C TYR A 259 -9.75 -14.07 2.29
N TRP A 260 -9.26 -14.14 3.52
CA TRP A 260 -8.90 -12.99 4.35
C TRP A 260 -7.39 -12.89 4.46
N VAL A 261 -6.80 -11.86 3.87
CA VAL A 261 -5.35 -11.69 3.77
C VAL A 261 -4.91 -10.48 4.56
N HIS A 262 -4.02 -10.67 5.55
CA HIS A 262 -3.58 -9.58 6.41
C HIS A 262 -2.06 -9.49 6.47
N ASN A 263 -1.52 -8.28 6.28
CA ASN A 263 -0.11 -8.01 6.53
C ASN A 263 0.16 -7.68 7.99
N GLY A 264 1.33 -8.11 8.48
CA GLY A 264 1.76 -7.90 9.86
C GLY A 264 2.08 -6.43 10.18
N TYR A 265 2.26 -6.14 11.45
CA TYR A 265 2.63 -4.80 11.94
C TYR A 265 3.97 -4.32 11.40
N LEU A 266 4.13 -3.00 11.38
CA LEU A 266 5.42 -2.36 11.18
C LEU A 266 5.82 -1.67 12.49
N MET A 267 7.02 -1.97 12.96
CA MET A 267 7.74 -1.26 14.02
C MET A 267 8.75 -0.32 13.39
N SER A 268 9.25 0.63 14.12
CA SER A 268 10.27 1.57 13.66
C SER A 268 11.34 1.70 14.73
N GLU A 269 12.59 1.36 14.36
CA GLU A 269 13.74 1.39 15.24
C GLU A 269 13.53 0.55 16.52
N GLY A 270 12.94 -0.66 16.36
CA GLY A 270 12.68 -1.61 17.43
C GLY A 270 11.46 -1.32 18.30
N GLU A 271 10.77 -0.19 18.06
CA GLU A 271 9.67 0.29 18.89
C GLU A 271 8.40 0.52 18.03
N LYS A 272 7.25 0.66 18.70
CA LYS A 272 6.03 1.11 18.04
C LYS A 272 6.22 2.55 17.57
N MET A 273 5.86 2.85 16.32
CA MET A 273 5.90 4.22 15.80
C MET A 273 5.10 5.20 16.66
N SER A 274 5.74 6.30 17.03
CA SER A 274 5.14 7.37 17.81
C SER A 274 5.81 8.70 17.49
N LYS A 275 5.01 9.77 17.34
CA LYS A 275 5.53 11.14 17.15
C LYS A 275 6.40 11.59 18.33
N SER A 276 6.06 11.15 19.55
CA SER A 276 6.82 11.50 20.78
C SER A 276 8.19 10.84 20.88
N LEU A 277 8.40 9.69 20.22
CA LEU A 277 9.67 8.97 20.17
C LEU A 277 10.56 9.44 19.00
N GLY A 278 10.05 10.28 18.09
CA GLY A 278 10.80 10.74 16.92
C GLY A 278 11.04 9.63 15.87
N ASN A 279 10.40 8.46 16.01
CA ASN A 279 10.51 7.33 15.10
C ASN A 279 9.30 7.20 14.16
N PHE A 280 8.53 8.27 14.01
CA PHE A 280 7.36 8.35 13.14
C PHE A 280 7.80 8.99 11.81
N TYR A 281 7.79 8.19 10.74
CA TYR A 281 8.17 8.63 9.41
C TYR A 281 6.97 8.60 8.48
N THR A 282 6.62 9.74 7.87
CA THR A 282 5.71 9.75 6.73
C THR A 282 6.43 9.21 5.48
N VAL A 283 5.67 8.71 4.54
CA VAL A 283 6.23 8.30 3.24
C VAL A 283 6.87 9.50 2.55
N ARG A 284 6.24 10.67 2.65
CA ARG A 284 6.73 11.92 2.07
C ARG A 284 8.10 12.32 2.61
N ASP A 285 8.29 12.29 3.94
CA ASP A 285 9.59 12.61 4.57
C ASP A 285 10.68 11.66 4.07
N LEU A 286 10.35 10.37 3.92
CA LEU A 286 11.31 9.39 3.43
C LEU A 286 11.63 9.55 1.94
N LEU A 287 10.67 9.98 1.13
CA LEU A 287 10.88 10.26 -0.30
C LEU A 287 11.76 11.48 -0.55
N GLU A 288 11.88 12.41 0.41
CA GLU A 288 12.85 13.49 0.35
C GLU A 288 14.30 13.01 0.49
N GLU A 289 14.51 11.87 1.17
CA GLU A 289 15.84 11.31 1.47
C GLU A 289 16.20 10.09 0.61
N PHE A 290 15.20 9.34 0.08
CA PHE A 290 15.38 8.07 -0.62
C PHE A 290 14.42 7.91 -1.79
N PRO A 291 14.83 7.23 -2.87
CA PRO A 291 13.92 6.90 -3.96
C PRO A 291 12.86 5.90 -3.52
N GLY A 292 11.65 6.00 -4.07
CA GLY A 292 10.50 5.20 -3.67
C GLY A 292 10.69 3.69 -3.81
N GLU A 293 11.44 3.22 -4.81
CA GLU A 293 11.78 1.80 -4.93
C GLU A 293 12.63 1.27 -3.78
N ALA A 294 13.46 2.11 -3.13
CA ALA A 294 14.20 1.71 -1.94
C ALA A 294 13.26 1.47 -0.75
N LEU A 295 12.26 2.34 -0.58
CA LEU A 295 11.19 2.13 0.41
C LEU A 295 10.46 0.82 0.10
N ARG A 296 10.07 0.63 -1.15
CA ARG A 296 9.38 -0.58 -1.61
C ARG A 296 10.20 -1.84 -1.33
N LEU A 297 11.47 -1.89 -1.72
CA LEU A 297 12.33 -3.03 -1.47
C LEU A 297 12.45 -3.33 0.03
N THR A 298 12.62 -2.31 0.87
CA THR A 298 12.67 -2.47 2.34
C THR A 298 11.40 -3.16 2.86
N LEU A 299 10.23 -2.78 2.38
CA LEU A 299 8.96 -3.37 2.78
C LEU A 299 8.80 -4.83 2.30
N LEU A 300 9.43 -5.21 1.18
CA LEU A 300 9.38 -6.55 0.60
C LEU A 300 10.42 -7.54 1.17
N GLN A 301 11.45 -7.06 1.89
CA GLN A 301 12.50 -7.91 2.46
C GLN A 301 12.02 -8.81 3.60
N THR A 302 10.88 -8.49 4.21
CA THR A 302 10.27 -9.30 5.27
C THR A 302 8.94 -9.88 4.79
N HIS A 303 8.72 -11.17 5.06
CA HIS A 303 7.45 -11.83 4.71
C HIS A 303 6.26 -11.02 5.24
N TYR A 304 5.24 -10.80 4.39
CA TYR A 304 4.15 -9.84 4.67
C TYR A 304 3.43 -10.09 5.99
N ARG A 305 3.27 -11.35 6.43
CA ARG A 305 2.60 -11.73 7.69
C ARG A 305 3.45 -11.50 8.94
N ARG A 306 4.76 -11.33 8.79
CA ARG A 306 5.64 -11.11 9.94
C ARG A 306 5.72 -9.63 10.29
N PRO A 307 5.91 -9.30 11.58
CA PRO A 307 6.30 -7.95 11.95
C PRO A 307 7.56 -7.52 11.17
N LEU A 308 7.58 -6.29 10.69
CA LEU A 308 8.72 -5.66 10.05
C LEU A 308 9.26 -4.57 10.97
N ASP A 309 10.53 -4.62 11.30
CA ASP A 309 11.23 -3.50 11.93
C ASP A 309 11.87 -2.62 10.85
N PHE A 310 11.31 -1.44 10.67
CA PHE A 310 11.78 -0.45 9.71
C PHE A 310 12.89 0.39 10.34
N THR A 311 14.03 0.50 9.64
CA THR A 311 15.14 1.35 10.04
C THR A 311 15.68 2.15 8.84
N LYS A 312 16.19 3.36 9.07
CA LYS A 312 16.85 4.12 8.00
C LYS A 312 18.12 3.41 7.48
N ASP A 313 18.80 2.62 8.31
CA ASP A 313 19.94 1.81 7.86
C ASP A 313 19.51 0.70 6.91
N GLY A 314 18.42 0.01 7.20
CA GLY A 314 17.81 -0.96 6.27
C GLY A 314 17.45 -0.32 4.92
N LEU A 315 16.95 0.91 4.96
CA LEU A 315 16.61 1.66 3.75
C LEU A 315 17.84 2.05 2.92
N ARG A 316 18.95 2.46 3.57
CA ARG A 316 20.25 2.68 2.89
C ARG A 316 20.77 1.40 2.24
N GLN A 317 20.65 0.25 2.91
CA GLN A 317 21.04 -1.05 2.36
C GLN A 317 20.16 -1.45 1.17
N ALA A 318 18.86 -1.19 1.23
CA ALA A 318 17.94 -1.43 0.11
C ALA A 318 18.32 -0.56 -1.11
N LYS A 319 18.62 0.73 -0.91
CA LYS A 319 19.11 1.63 -1.97
C LYS A 319 20.41 1.11 -2.57
N ALA A 320 21.40 0.75 -1.77
CA ALA A 320 22.67 0.18 -2.25
C ALA A 320 22.48 -1.14 -3.01
N THR A 321 21.48 -1.94 -2.62
CA THR A 321 21.10 -3.16 -3.35
C THR A 321 20.54 -2.83 -4.73
N LEU A 322 19.62 -1.86 -4.82
CA LEU A 322 19.06 -1.40 -6.08
C LEU A 322 20.12 -0.76 -6.99
N ASP A 323 21.11 -0.06 -6.43
CA ASP A 323 22.24 0.46 -7.20
C ASP A 323 22.99 -0.64 -7.97
N ARG A 324 23.16 -1.81 -7.36
CA ARG A 324 23.80 -2.95 -8.04
C ARG A 324 22.92 -3.52 -9.16
N PHE A 325 21.61 -3.61 -8.94
CA PHE A 325 20.68 -4.05 -9.97
C PHE A 325 20.63 -3.06 -11.15
N TYR A 326 20.48 -1.76 -10.86
CA TYR A 326 20.47 -0.73 -11.90
C TYR A 326 21.80 -0.59 -12.61
N GLY A 327 22.93 -0.84 -11.91
CA GLY A 327 24.25 -0.95 -12.52
C GLY A 327 24.29 -2.02 -13.60
N ALA A 328 23.82 -3.23 -13.27
CA ALA A 328 23.74 -4.33 -14.22
C ALA A 328 22.83 -4.00 -15.43
N LEU A 329 21.64 -3.41 -15.17
CA LEU A 329 20.73 -3.00 -16.24
C LEU A 329 21.30 -1.88 -17.12
N ARG A 330 22.10 -0.98 -16.58
CA ARG A 330 22.77 0.09 -17.30
C ARG A 330 23.77 -0.45 -18.33
N ASP A 331 24.45 -1.53 -18.00
CA ASP A 331 25.40 -2.20 -18.89
C ASP A 331 24.71 -2.98 -20.02
N GLN A 332 23.39 -3.20 -19.91
CA GLN A 332 22.56 -3.96 -20.87
C GLN A 332 21.75 -3.11 -21.86
N ARG A 333 22.14 -1.92 -22.20
CA ARG A 333 21.35 -1.02 -23.05
C ARG A 333 20.77 -1.73 -24.28
N GLY A 334 19.43 -1.73 -24.38
CA GLY A 334 18.69 -2.22 -25.56
C GLY A 334 18.09 -3.61 -25.45
N VAL A 335 18.21 -4.27 -24.31
CA VAL A 335 17.58 -5.58 -24.10
C VAL A 335 16.10 -5.43 -23.83
N LYS A 336 15.28 -6.10 -24.67
CA LYS A 336 13.83 -6.18 -24.47
C LYS A 336 13.49 -7.49 -23.76
N THR A 337 12.71 -7.39 -22.67
CA THR A 337 12.14 -8.58 -22.04
C THR A 337 11.09 -9.19 -22.94
N THR A 338 11.21 -10.49 -23.20
CA THR A 338 10.22 -11.29 -23.93
C THR A 338 9.31 -12.11 -22.98
N VAL A 339 9.63 -12.11 -21.67
CA VAL A 339 8.95 -12.92 -20.64
C VAL A 339 8.31 -11.98 -19.62
N ASP A 340 7.01 -12.16 -19.34
CA ASP A 340 6.26 -11.31 -18.41
C ASP A 340 6.63 -11.54 -16.95
N ALA A 341 7.03 -12.77 -16.57
CA ALA A 341 7.43 -13.14 -15.21
C ALA A 341 8.51 -14.22 -15.20
N HIS A 342 9.52 -14.07 -14.32
CA HIS A 342 10.54 -15.10 -14.14
C HIS A 342 9.97 -16.27 -13.32
N PRO A 343 10.14 -17.55 -13.76
CA PRO A 343 9.52 -18.72 -13.12
C PRO A 343 9.85 -18.87 -11.62
N ASP A 344 11.10 -18.66 -11.23
CA ASP A 344 11.53 -18.80 -9.83
C ASP A 344 10.97 -17.72 -8.91
N VAL A 345 10.79 -16.49 -9.43
CA VAL A 345 10.15 -15.39 -8.70
C VAL A 345 8.66 -15.65 -8.60
N LEU A 346 8.04 -16.10 -9.69
CA LEU A 346 6.62 -16.47 -9.71
C LEU A 346 6.35 -17.59 -8.69
N ALA A 347 7.12 -18.67 -8.69
CA ALA A 347 6.98 -19.76 -7.72
C ALA A 347 7.13 -19.32 -6.27
N ALA A 348 8.03 -18.35 -5.99
CA ALA A 348 8.17 -17.78 -4.65
C ALA A 348 6.93 -16.96 -4.24
N LEU A 349 6.35 -16.18 -5.16
CA LEU A 349 5.14 -15.39 -4.89
C LEU A 349 3.89 -16.27 -4.79
N GLU A 350 3.80 -17.36 -5.55
CA GLU A 350 2.74 -18.35 -5.46
C GLU A 350 2.72 -19.09 -4.10
N ASP A 351 3.83 -19.09 -3.36
CA ASP A 351 3.92 -19.65 -2.01
C ASP A 351 3.66 -18.58 -0.94
N ASP A 352 2.42 -18.12 -0.85
CA ASP A 352 1.96 -17.18 0.18
C ASP A 352 2.70 -15.83 0.13
N LEU A 353 2.88 -15.29 -1.08
CA LEU A 353 3.59 -14.02 -1.30
C LEU A 353 4.96 -13.99 -0.60
N ASN A 354 5.78 -15.02 -0.78
CA ASN A 354 7.10 -15.10 -0.17
C ASN A 354 8.08 -14.11 -0.83
N THR A 355 7.82 -12.82 -0.63
CA THR A 355 8.64 -11.74 -1.20
C THR A 355 10.10 -11.80 -0.79
N PRO A 356 10.49 -12.21 0.46
CA PRO A 356 11.90 -12.41 0.78
C PRO A 356 12.60 -13.46 -0.08
N LEU A 357 11.90 -14.55 -0.42
CA LEU A 357 12.44 -15.57 -1.32
C LEU A 357 12.51 -15.01 -2.76
N ALA A 358 11.49 -14.30 -3.22
CA ALA A 358 11.48 -13.66 -4.53
C ALA A 358 12.64 -12.66 -4.70
N VAL A 359 12.89 -11.82 -3.69
CA VAL A 359 14.05 -10.90 -3.66
C VAL A 359 15.37 -11.66 -3.69
N ARG A 360 15.47 -12.79 -2.97
CA ARG A 360 16.66 -13.64 -3.03
C ARG A 360 16.88 -14.23 -4.43
N ARG A 361 15.81 -14.64 -5.13
CA ARG A 361 15.90 -15.11 -6.52
C ARG A 361 16.37 -14.01 -7.45
N LEU A 362 15.91 -12.77 -7.23
CA LEU A 362 16.36 -11.61 -7.97
C LEU A 362 17.89 -11.38 -7.79
N HIS A 363 18.44 -11.57 -6.58
CA HIS A 363 19.88 -11.53 -6.35
C HIS A 363 20.62 -12.64 -7.11
N GLY A 364 20.09 -13.87 -7.13
CA GLY A 364 20.68 -14.97 -7.91
C GLY A 364 20.79 -14.65 -9.39
N LEU A 365 19.74 -14.05 -9.96
CA LEU A 365 19.73 -13.60 -11.35
C LEU A 365 20.78 -12.53 -11.65
N LEU A 366 21.04 -11.63 -10.69
CA LEU A 366 22.12 -10.64 -10.82
C LEU A 366 23.51 -11.31 -10.85
N ASP A 367 23.73 -12.33 -10.00
CA ASP A 367 24.99 -13.06 -9.94
C ASP A 367 25.23 -13.85 -11.24
N ASP A 368 24.20 -14.55 -11.74
CA ASP A 368 24.25 -15.28 -13.02
C ASP A 368 24.53 -14.33 -14.18
N PHE A 369 23.87 -13.18 -14.19
CA PHE A 369 24.09 -12.13 -15.19
C PHE A 369 25.53 -11.61 -15.19
N ASN A 370 26.08 -11.27 -14.02
CA ASN A 370 27.46 -10.82 -13.90
C ASN A 370 28.47 -11.88 -14.39
N ASP A 371 28.16 -13.15 -14.20
CA ASP A 371 29.00 -14.27 -14.69
C ASP A 371 28.93 -14.41 -16.23
N VAL A 372 27.75 -14.17 -16.84
CA VAL A 372 27.58 -14.15 -18.31
C VAL A 372 28.36 -12.99 -18.93
N LEU A 373 28.28 -11.80 -18.34
CA LEU A 373 29.07 -10.63 -18.80
C LEU A 373 30.58 -10.87 -18.77
N ARG A 374 31.09 -11.52 -17.71
CA ARG A 374 32.51 -11.84 -17.57
C ARG A 374 33.00 -12.83 -18.65
N ARG A 375 32.09 -13.62 -19.23
CA ARG A 375 32.43 -14.65 -20.24
C ARG A 375 32.24 -14.18 -21.69
N ASP A 376 31.93 -12.91 -21.93
CA ASP A 376 31.55 -12.33 -23.24
C ASP A 376 30.45 -13.15 -23.99
N ALA A 377 29.63 -13.88 -23.24
CA ALA A 377 28.60 -14.78 -23.76
C ALA A 377 27.21 -14.16 -23.62
N VAL A 378 26.92 -13.09 -24.38
CA VAL A 378 25.60 -12.48 -24.40
C VAL A 378 24.66 -13.36 -25.24
N ASN A 379 23.96 -14.27 -24.60
CA ASN A 379 22.94 -15.11 -25.21
C ASN A 379 21.61 -14.97 -24.47
N GLY A 380 20.73 -14.05 -24.93
CA GLY A 380 19.26 -14.16 -24.86
C GLY A 380 18.56 -14.22 -23.49
N GLU A 381 19.25 -14.36 -22.35
CA GLU A 381 18.66 -14.41 -21.01
C GLU A 381 18.53 -13.00 -20.37
N ASP A 382 18.77 -11.99 -21.15
CA ASP A 382 19.02 -10.62 -20.73
C ASP A 382 17.77 -9.92 -20.14
N GLY A 383 16.57 -10.44 -20.40
CA GLY A 383 15.32 -9.93 -19.86
C GLY A 383 14.89 -10.50 -18.51
N ALA A 384 15.61 -11.51 -17.98
CA ALA A 384 15.22 -12.24 -16.78
C ALA A 384 15.16 -11.32 -15.54
N LEU A 385 16.15 -10.44 -15.38
CA LEU A 385 16.24 -9.50 -14.26
C LEU A 385 15.07 -8.49 -14.27
N LEU A 386 14.74 -7.93 -15.45
CA LEU A 386 13.61 -7.01 -15.60
C LEU A 386 12.27 -7.69 -15.38
N SER A 387 12.07 -8.91 -15.92
CA SER A 387 10.81 -9.64 -15.75
C SER A 387 10.60 -10.07 -14.30
N ALA A 388 11.68 -10.46 -13.61
CA ALA A 388 11.66 -10.75 -12.18
C ALA A 388 11.34 -9.50 -11.35
N GLY A 389 11.93 -8.36 -11.67
CA GLY A 389 11.69 -7.08 -11.02
C GLY A 389 10.24 -6.61 -11.18
N ARG A 390 9.64 -6.77 -12.36
CA ARG A 390 8.25 -6.34 -12.65
C ARG A 390 7.23 -6.97 -11.70
N MET A 391 7.36 -8.26 -11.39
CA MET A 391 6.46 -8.95 -10.45
C MET A 391 6.52 -8.37 -9.05
N LEU A 392 7.66 -7.84 -8.66
CA LEU A 392 7.88 -7.17 -7.38
C LEU A 392 7.62 -5.66 -7.45
N GLY A 393 7.34 -5.09 -8.64
CA GLY A 393 7.25 -3.65 -8.88
C GLY A 393 8.58 -2.94 -8.65
N LEU A 394 9.70 -3.64 -8.87
CA LEU A 394 11.06 -3.14 -8.79
C LEU A 394 11.67 -3.03 -10.19
N LEU A 395 12.74 -2.26 -10.33
CA LEU A 395 13.49 -2.08 -11.57
C LEU A 395 12.63 -1.49 -12.70
N GLN A 396 11.75 -0.55 -12.35
CA GLN A 396 10.81 0.06 -13.28
C GLN A 396 11.31 1.40 -13.85
N GLN A 397 12.41 1.94 -13.31
CA GLN A 397 12.95 3.22 -13.74
C GLN A 397 14.00 3.04 -14.84
N ASP A 398 14.29 4.10 -15.58
CA ASP A 398 15.46 4.15 -16.44
C ASP A 398 16.74 4.13 -15.58
N PRO A 399 17.74 3.31 -15.88
CA PRO A 399 18.97 3.24 -15.08
C PRO A 399 19.72 4.57 -15.00
N GLU A 400 19.69 5.41 -16.05
CA GLU A 400 20.35 6.72 -16.01
C GLU A 400 19.60 7.68 -15.08
N GLU A 401 18.26 7.68 -15.11
CA GLU A 401 17.43 8.47 -14.18
C GLU A 401 17.64 8.01 -12.74
N TRP A 402 17.73 6.69 -12.50
CA TRP A 402 18.03 6.13 -11.17
C TRP A 402 19.33 6.70 -10.59
N PHE A 403 20.40 6.72 -11.37
CA PHE A 403 21.70 7.20 -10.91
C PHE A 403 21.82 8.74 -10.85
N ARG A 404 20.90 9.46 -11.44
CA ARG A 404 20.78 10.93 -11.33
C ARG A 404 19.92 11.37 -10.13
N TRP A 405 19.15 10.45 -9.57
CA TRP A 405 18.31 10.76 -8.42
C TRP A 405 19.13 11.38 -7.27
N SER A 406 18.58 12.40 -6.61
CA SER A 406 19.18 13.03 -5.41
C SER A 406 18.11 13.36 -4.38
N PRO A 407 18.47 13.33 -3.08
CA PRO A 407 17.61 13.84 -2.02
C PRO A 407 17.19 15.29 -2.30
N THR A 408 15.91 15.61 -2.12
CA THR A 408 15.39 16.97 -2.36
C THR A 408 15.88 17.99 -1.34
N ASN A 409 16.25 17.53 -0.14
CA ASN A 409 16.80 18.35 0.94
C ASN A 409 18.33 18.48 0.91
N ALA A 410 19.01 17.83 -0.05
CA ALA A 410 20.46 17.95 -0.20
C ALA A 410 20.81 19.26 -0.95
N ASN A 411 21.75 20.02 -0.38
CA ASN A 411 22.32 21.18 -1.07
C ASN A 411 23.33 20.71 -2.14
N THR A 412 22.80 20.08 -3.20
CA THR A 412 23.60 19.49 -4.29
C THR A 412 23.43 20.31 -5.56
N LEU A 413 24.46 20.28 -6.42
CA LEU A 413 24.38 20.87 -7.76
C LEU A 413 23.15 20.32 -8.54
N GLY A 414 22.45 21.19 -9.24
CA GLY A 414 21.34 20.79 -10.14
C GLY A 414 21.84 19.98 -11.33
N GLU A 415 20.98 19.12 -11.91
CA GLU A 415 21.36 18.30 -13.10
C GLU A 415 21.87 19.16 -14.26
N VAL A 416 21.17 20.26 -14.56
CA VAL A 416 21.56 21.19 -15.63
C VAL A 416 22.96 21.80 -15.38
N GLU A 417 23.27 22.08 -14.12
CA GLU A 417 24.56 22.61 -13.72
C GLU A 417 25.65 21.55 -13.86
N ILE A 418 25.39 20.31 -13.44
CA ILE A 418 26.31 19.18 -13.62
C ILE A 418 26.55 18.92 -15.09
N ASP A 419 25.51 18.87 -15.92
CA ASP A 419 25.64 18.65 -17.37
C ASP A 419 26.46 19.76 -18.02
N THR A 420 26.29 21.01 -17.59
CA THR A 420 27.10 22.16 -18.06
C THR A 420 28.57 21.98 -17.69
N MET A 421 28.85 21.58 -16.44
CA MET A 421 30.22 21.34 -15.97
C MET A 421 30.87 20.16 -16.71
N VAL A 422 30.12 19.07 -16.94
CA VAL A 422 30.60 17.91 -17.73
C VAL A 422 30.95 18.32 -19.17
N ALA A 423 30.09 19.13 -19.80
CA ALA A 423 30.36 19.66 -21.13
C ALA A 423 31.61 20.58 -21.16
N ALA A 424 31.78 21.44 -20.17
CA ALA A 424 32.95 22.30 -20.01
C ALA A 424 34.23 21.46 -19.82
N ARG A 425 34.20 20.42 -19.00
CA ARG A 425 35.32 19.49 -18.82
C ARG A 425 35.68 18.77 -20.11
N ARG A 426 34.69 18.28 -20.89
CA ARG A 426 34.95 17.68 -22.22
C ARG A 426 35.64 18.63 -23.17
N LYS A 427 35.19 19.90 -23.21
CA LYS A 427 35.81 20.93 -24.00
C LYS A 427 37.26 21.20 -23.59
N ALA A 428 37.53 21.37 -22.30
CA ALA A 428 38.89 21.57 -21.76
C ALA A 428 39.82 20.41 -22.13
N ARG A 429 39.35 19.14 -22.07
CA ARG A 429 40.13 17.98 -22.52
C ARG A 429 40.41 18.02 -24.04
N ALA A 430 39.43 18.41 -24.86
CA ALA A 430 39.60 18.55 -26.31
C ALA A 430 40.63 19.65 -26.66
N ASP A 431 40.59 20.74 -25.89
CA ASP A 431 41.53 21.88 -26.04
C ASP A 431 42.91 21.59 -25.39
N ARG A 432 43.09 20.39 -24.77
CA ARG A 432 44.28 19.96 -24.02
C ARG A 432 44.60 20.79 -22.78
N ASP A 433 43.61 21.50 -22.24
CA ASP A 433 43.68 22.16 -20.94
C ASP A 433 43.35 21.18 -19.82
N PHE A 434 44.33 20.32 -19.50
CA PHE A 434 44.15 19.27 -18.50
C PHE A 434 43.98 19.83 -17.08
N ALA A 435 44.57 21.01 -16.79
CA ALA A 435 44.47 21.65 -15.50
C ALA A 435 43.02 22.06 -15.20
N GLU A 436 42.34 22.68 -16.18
CA GLU A 436 40.94 23.05 -16.07
C GLU A 436 40.02 21.81 -16.03
N ALA A 437 40.32 20.79 -16.83
CA ALA A 437 39.53 19.54 -16.79
C ALA A 437 39.62 18.81 -15.45
N ASP A 438 40.77 18.81 -14.79
CA ASP A 438 40.97 18.23 -13.48
C ASP A 438 40.29 19.06 -12.39
N ARG A 439 40.38 20.41 -12.47
CA ARG A 439 39.67 21.30 -11.53
C ARG A 439 38.15 21.04 -11.55
N ILE A 440 37.53 20.96 -12.71
CA ILE A 440 36.11 20.70 -12.87
C ILE A 440 35.75 19.29 -12.35
N ARG A 441 36.59 18.30 -12.60
CA ARG A 441 36.39 16.95 -12.06
C ARG A 441 36.37 16.96 -10.53
N ASP A 442 37.35 17.61 -9.93
CA ASP A 442 37.50 17.64 -8.46
C ASP A 442 36.33 18.38 -7.82
N GLU A 443 35.85 19.48 -8.43
CA GLU A 443 34.67 20.21 -7.99
C GLU A 443 33.39 19.35 -8.04
N LEU A 444 33.20 18.57 -9.13
CA LEU A 444 32.10 17.63 -9.25
C LEU A 444 32.20 16.50 -8.20
N VAL A 445 33.38 15.96 -7.96
CA VAL A 445 33.62 14.91 -6.95
C VAL A 445 33.32 15.43 -5.54
N ASP A 446 33.73 16.66 -5.22
CA ASP A 446 33.44 17.32 -3.94
C ASP A 446 31.93 17.57 -3.77
N ALA A 447 31.21 17.81 -4.87
CA ALA A 447 29.75 17.90 -4.90
C ALA A 447 29.04 16.53 -4.88
N GLY A 448 29.76 15.42 -4.74
CA GLY A 448 29.18 14.07 -4.68
C GLY A 448 28.82 13.48 -6.05
N VAL A 449 29.40 14.01 -7.14
CA VAL A 449 29.19 13.51 -8.51
C VAL A 449 30.37 12.66 -8.94
N ILE A 450 30.09 11.45 -9.44
CA ILE A 450 31.09 10.53 -9.99
C ILE A 450 31.00 10.61 -11.52
N LEU A 451 32.13 10.84 -12.17
CA LEU A 451 32.23 10.85 -13.63
C LEU A 451 32.71 9.49 -14.14
N GLU A 452 32.08 9.04 -15.23
CA GLU A 452 32.45 7.82 -15.95
C GLU A 452 32.76 8.20 -17.40
N ASP A 453 34.06 8.24 -17.74
CA ASP A 453 34.51 8.54 -19.11
C ASP A 453 34.36 7.28 -19.99
N LYS A 454 33.55 7.35 -21.03
CA LYS A 454 33.44 6.37 -22.12
C LYS A 454 34.14 6.89 -23.38
N PRO A 455 34.39 6.04 -24.39
CA PRO A 455 35.08 6.46 -25.62
C PRO A 455 34.45 7.69 -26.29
N ASP A 456 33.10 7.74 -26.30
CA ASP A 456 32.36 8.78 -27.04
C ASP A 456 31.65 9.80 -26.16
N GLU A 457 31.51 9.52 -24.86
CA GLU A 457 30.78 10.37 -23.91
C GLU A 457 31.36 10.30 -22.49
N THR A 458 31.10 11.34 -21.68
CA THR A 458 31.26 11.29 -20.25
C THR A 458 29.86 11.28 -19.65
N ILE A 459 29.54 10.24 -18.89
CA ILE A 459 28.31 10.14 -18.12
C ILE A 459 28.61 10.38 -16.64
N TRP A 460 27.61 10.74 -15.90
CA TRP A 460 27.77 11.01 -14.48
C TRP A 460 26.69 10.33 -13.65
N ARG A 461 27.01 10.08 -12.39
CA ARG A 461 26.06 9.61 -11.39
C ARG A 461 26.33 10.26 -10.04
N ARG A 462 25.35 10.27 -9.21
CA ARG A 462 25.52 10.70 -7.81
C ARG A 462 26.11 9.56 -6.96
N LYS A 463 26.84 9.94 -5.92
CA LYS A 463 27.48 9.00 -4.97
C LYS A 463 26.47 8.17 -4.22
#